data_03dce970d85ff5cf5145c6514111a791
#
_entry.id   03dce970d85ff5cf5145c6514111a791
#
_cell.length_a   1.000
_cell.length_b   1.000
_cell.length_c   1.000
_cell.angle_alpha   90.00
_cell.angle_beta   90.00
_cell.angle_gamma   90.00
#
_symmetry.space_group_name_H-M   'P 1'
#
loop_
_entity.id
_entity.type
_entity.pdbx_description
1 polymer ?
#
loop_
_entity_poly.entity_id
_entity_poly.type
_entity_poly.pdbx_seq_one_letter_code
_entity_poly.pdbx_strand_id
1 'polypeptide(L)'
;PRSDSSAASDVYKRQAETIGDRYNTQIRCSDLIDPSIYNKTIYSAMIETTIHNDFAMFSEKEAKPIVAKRPFVIFGTAGQLKAFKQLGYKTFDLVIDESYDDIEDKETRWHKALDSMSKLSLQDPLRVYARLKPILEHNKEHFESFEWRKSFRHSQDYV
;
A
#
# COMPACT_ATOMS: atom_id res chain seq x y z
N PRO A 1 4.65 -0.59 33.02
CA PRO A 1 4.70 -0.06 31.67
C PRO A 1 3.92 -1.00 30.76
N ARG A 2 2.82 -0.50 30.16
CA ARG A 2 2.12 -1.27 29.13
C ARG A 2 3.05 -1.37 27.92
N SER A 3 3.13 -2.55 27.33
CA SER A 3 3.96 -2.75 26.14
C SER A 3 3.42 -1.87 25.00
N ASP A 4 4.30 -1.33 24.15
CA ASP A 4 3.94 -0.45 23.02
C ASP A 4 2.89 -1.10 22.08
N SER A 5 2.86 -2.43 22.00
CA SER A 5 1.85 -3.18 21.26
C SER A 5 0.42 -3.02 21.80
N SER A 6 0.25 -2.83 23.11
CA SER A 6 -1.08 -2.64 23.69
C SER A 6 -1.63 -1.24 23.41
N ALA A 7 -0.77 -0.23 23.43
CA ALA A 7 -1.16 1.15 23.11
C ALA A 7 -1.57 1.29 21.64
N ALA A 8 -0.83 0.69 20.71
CA ALA A 8 -1.18 0.65 19.30
C ALA A 8 -2.51 -0.06 19.05
N SER A 9 -2.76 -1.19 19.73
CA SER A 9 -4.04 -1.91 19.68
C SER A 9 -5.22 -1.07 20.16
N ASP A 10 -5.02 -0.31 21.25
CA ASP A 10 -6.07 0.55 21.81
C ASP A 10 -6.39 1.75 20.91
N VAL A 11 -5.40 2.30 20.22
CA VAL A 11 -5.59 3.36 19.22
C VAL A 11 -6.36 2.81 18.02
N TYR A 12 -6.00 1.62 17.54
CA TYR A 12 -6.66 0.98 16.41
C TYR A 12 -8.13 0.66 16.71
N LYS A 13 -8.42 0.14 17.90
CA LYS A 13 -9.80 -0.11 18.36
C LYS A 13 -10.63 1.17 18.41
N ARG A 14 -10.09 2.24 19.00
CA ARG A 14 -10.79 3.54 19.06
C ARG A 14 -11.08 4.12 17.68
N GLN A 15 -10.16 3.96 16.72
CA GLN A 15 -10.40 4.39 15.34
C GLN A 15 -11.53 3.59 14.70
N ALA A 16 -11.56 2.27 14.91
CA ALA A 16 -12.62 1.40 14.39
C ALA A 16 -13.99 1.73 14.99
N GLU A 17 -14.06 1.96 16.29
CA GLU A 17 -15.28 2.40 16.99
C GLU A 17 -15.80 3.74 16.42
N THR A 18 -14.92 4.74 16.31
CA THR A 18 -15.28 6.06 15.76
C THR A 18 -15.81 5.99 14.31
N ILE A 19 -15.23 5.11 13.50
CA ILE A 19 -15.68 4.88 12.13
C ILE A 19 -17.02 4.13 12.13
N GLY A 20 -17.16 3.11 12.97
CA GLY A 20 -18.42 2.37 13.16
C GLY A 20 -19.56 3.28 13.57
N ASP A 21 -19.35 4.15 14.54
CA ASP A 21 -20.31 5.14 15.01
C ASP A 21 -20.73 6.12 13.89
N ARG A 22 -19.74 6.59 13.12
CA ARG A 22 -19.99 7.54 12.01
C ARG A 22 -20.89 6.95 10.93
N TYR A 23 -20.77 5.67 10.64
CA TYR A 23 -21.53 5.01 9.58
C TYR A 23 -22.65 4.11 10.10
N ASN A 24 -22.88 4.11 11.43
CA ASN A 24 -23.88 3.29 12.11
C ASN A 24 -23.83 1.81 11.70
N THR A 25 -22.61 1.25 11.63
CA THR A 25 -22.39 -0.15 11.24
C THR A 25 -21.09 -0.69 11.86
N GLN A 26 -21.03 -1.99 12.07
CA GLN A 26 -19.80 -2.68 12.48
C GLN A 26 -18.87 -2.84 11.27
N ILE A 27 -18.16 -1.77 10.94
CA ILE A 27 -17.17 -1.77 9.85
C ILE A 27 -15.78 -1.98 10.45
N ARG A 28 -15.03 -2.90 9.86
CA ARG A 28 -13.60 -3.02 10.16
C ARG A 28 -12.84 -1.91 9.47
N CYS A 29 -11.78 -1.39 10.09
CA CYS A 29 -10.91 -0.41 9.45
C CYS A 29 -10.31 -0.93 8.11
N SER A 30 -10.18 -2.27 7.95
CA SER A 30 -9.80 -2.91 6.70
C SER A 30 -10.79 -2.67 5.56
N ASP A 31 -12.08 -2.56 5.87
CA ASP A 31 -13.16 -2.58 4.87
C ASP A 31 -13.54 -1.18 4.40
N LEU A 32 -13.01 -0.13 5.02
CA LEU A 32 -13.37 1.26 4.75
C LEU A 32 -12.19 2.10 4.29
N ILE A 33 -12.45 2.91 3.27
CA ILE A 33 -11.59 4.05 2.89
C ILE A 33 -12.23 5.31 3.49
N ASP A 34 -11.62 5.87 4.54
CA ASP A 34 -12.09 7.12 5.13
C ASP A 34 -11.62 8.33 4.30
N PRO A 35 -12.51 9.03 3.58
CA PRO A 35 -12.15 10.17 2.76
C PRO A 35 -11.47 11.28 3.57
N SER A 36 -11.77 11.40 4.86
CA SER A 36 -11.18 12.44 5.72
C SER A 36 -9.68 12.27 5.91
N ILE A 37 -9.17 11.05 5.82
CA ILE A 37 -7.72 10.74 5.86
C ILE A 37 -7.10 11.00 4.49
N TYR A 38 -7.70 10.44 3.44
CA TYR A 38 -7.16 10.53 2.09
C TYR A 38 -7.20 11.96 1.53
N ASN A 39 -8.18 12.78 1.91
CA ASN A 39 -8.24 14.19 1.50
C ASN A 39 -7.22 15.10 2.20
N LYS A 40 -6.61 14.65 3.29
CA LYS A 40 -5.63 15.42 4.06
C LYS A 40 -4.19 15.00 3.82
N THR A 41 -3.96 13.92 3.08
CA THR A 41 -2.64 13.35 2.82
C THR A 41 -2.39 13.24 1.32
N ILE A 42 -1.13 13.17 0.90
CA ILE A 42 -0.76 13.15 -0.51
C ILE A 42 -0.25 11.77 -0.94
N TYR A 43 0.57 11.15 -0.10
CA TYR A 43 1.19 9.85 -0.36
C TYR A 43 0.81 8.85 0.71
N SER A 44 0.98 7.56 0.43
CA SER A 44 0.79 6.49 1.41
C SER A 44 2.09 5.71 1.62
N ALA A 45 2.41 5.43 2.89
CA ALA A 45 3.39 4.42 3.26
C ALA A 45 2.63 3.13 3.59
N MET A 46 2.88 2.06 2.86
CA MET A 46 2.26 0.76 3.10
C MET A 46 3.24 -0.14 3.81
N ILE A 47 2.92 -0.47 5.05
CA ILE A 47 3.78 -1.30 5.90
C ILE A 47 3.14 -2.68 6.01
N GLU A 48 3.77 -3.68 5.38
CA GLU A 48 3.29 -5.04 5.45
C GLU A 48 3.57 -5.67 6.80
N THR A 49 2.60 -6.44 7.29
CA THR A 49 2.70 -7.13 8.58
C THR A 49 3.68 -8.30 8.51
N THR A 50 3.74 -8.95 7.36
CA THR A 50 4.53 -10.17 7.14
C THR A 50 5.69 -9.88 6.19
N ILE A 51 6.80 -9.46 6.77
CA ILE A 51 8.01 -9.04 6.05
C ILE A 51 9.12 -10.10 6.03
N HIS A 52 8.85 -11.27 6.62
CA HIS A 52 9.78 -12.40 6.73
C HIS A 52 9.42 -13.58 5.83
N ASN A 53 8.41 -13.43 4.99
CA ASN A 53 7.96 -14.49 4.10
C ASN A 53 8.70 -14.44 2.77
N ASP A 54 8.94 -15.60 2.20
CA ASP A 54 9.56 -15.76 0.87
C ASP A 54 8.60 -15.43 -0.29
N PHE A 55 7.45 -14.84 0.01
CA PHE A 55 6.44 -14.48 -0.99
C PHE A 55 5.82 -13.10 -0.71
N ALA A 56 5.48 -12.42 -1.79
CA ALA A 56 4.78 -11.14 -1.72
C ALA A 56 3.30 -11.36 -1.31
N MET A 57 2.87 -10.67 -0.27
CA MET A 57 1.45 -10.62 0.13
C MET A 57 0.83 -9.31 -0.35
N PHE A 58 -0.42 -9.42 -0.79
CA PHE A 58 -1.26 -8.27 -1.12
C PHE A 58 -2.50 -8.28 -0.25
N SER A 59 -2.85 -7.15 0.30
CA SER A 59 -3.93 -7.03 1.28
C SER A 59 -4.78 -5.77 1.02
N GLU A 60 -5.66 -5.46 1.94
CA GLU A 60 -6.40 -4.20 1.92
C GLU A 60 -5.51 -2.96 1.95
N LYS A 61 -4.25 -3.09 2.36
CA LYS A 61 -3.31 -1.95 2.43
C LYS A 61 -2.99 -1.41 1.05
N GLU A 62 -2.79 -2.29 0.05
CA GLU A 62 -2.61 -1.88 -1.34
C GLU A 62 -3.92 -1.46 -1.99
N ALA A 63 -5.01 -2.15 -1.69
CA ALA A 63 -6.31 -1.88 -2.28
C ALA A 63 -6.79 -0.45 -2.01
N LYS A 64 -6.63 0.04 -0.79
CA LYS A 64 -7.09 1.38 -0.39
C LYS A 64 -6.42 2.52 -1.16
N PRO A 65 -5.07 2.63 -1.23
CA PRO A 65 -4.44 3.67 -2.01
C PRO A 65 -4.68 3.51 -3.52
N ILE A 66 -4.86 2.29 -4.05
CA ILE A 66 -5.22 2.07 -5.45
C ILE A 66 -6.60 2.70 -5.74
N VAL A 67 -7.61 2.34 -4.95
CA VAL A 67 -8.98 2.88 -5.12
C VAL A 67 -9.01 4.39 -4.93
N ALA A 68 -8.23 4.91 -3.97
CA ALA A 68 -8.10 6.34 -3.72
C ALA A 68 -7.21 7.07 -4.74
N LYS A 69 -6.67 6.39 -5.75
CA LYS A 69 -5.70 6.92 -6.72
C LYS A 69 -4.52 7.62 -6.03
N ARG A 70 -3.89 6.95 -5.09
CA ARG A 70 -2.82 7.51 -4.25
C ARG A 70 -1.48 6.85 -4.58
N PRO A 71 -0.43 7.63 -4.87
CA PRO A 71 0.92 7.08 -4.94
C PRO A 71 1.36 6.57 -3.56
N PHE A 72 2.12 5.48 -3.57
CA PHE A 72 2.56 4.83 -2.33
C PHE A 72 3.97 4.26 -2.44
N VAL A 73 4.60 4.06 -1.29
CA VAL A 73 5.84 3.29 -1.13
C VAL A 73 5.52 2.06 -0.28
N ILE A 74 5.99 0.88 -0.68
CA ILE A 74 5.76 -0.38 0.04
C ILE A 74 6.97 -0.71 0.91
N PHE A 75 6.70 -0.97 2.18
CA PHE A 75 7.64 -1.50 3.16
C PHE A 75 7.30 -2.98 3.39
N GLY A 76 7.73 -3.83 2.46
CA GLY A 76 7.39 -5.25 2.41
C GLY A 76 8.60 -6.15 2.20
N THR A 77 8.37 -7.31 1.59
CA THR A 77 9.42 -8.26 1.22
C THR A 77 10.20 -7.79 -0.01
N ALA A 78 11.38 -8.37 -0.27
CA ALA A 78 12.06 -8.16 -1.54
C ALA A 78 11.20 -8.68 -2.71
N GLY A 79 11.23 -7.97 -3.83
CA GLY A 79 10.45 -8.34 -5.01
C GLY A 79 8.93 -8.07 -4.92
N GLN A 80 8.46 -7.34 -3.91
CA GLN A 80 7.02 -7.01 -3.77
C GLN A 80 6.50 -6.18 -4.93
N LEU A 81 7.24 -5.16 -5.38
CA LEU A 81 6.87 -4.37 -6.55
C LEU A 81 6.94 -5.18 -7.84
N LYS A 82 7.91 -6.08 -7.95
CA LYS A 82 8.00 -7.02 -9.07
C LYS A 82 6.77 -7.92 -9.14
N ALA A 83 6.34 -8.49 -8.00
CA ALA A 83 5.11 -9.28 -7.92
C ALA A 83 3.87 -8.44 -8.24
N PHE A 84 3.82 -7.19 -7.81
CA PHE A 84 2.75 -6.25 -8.14
C PHE A 84 2.64 -6.01 -9.65
N LYS A 85 3.78 -5.84 -10.34
CA LYS A 85 3.84 -5.75 -11.81
C LYS A 85 3.34 -7.03 -12.50
N GLN A 86 3.67 -8.21 -11.95
CA GLN A 86 3.21 -9.50 -12.48
C GLN A 86 1.69 -9.68 -12.39
N LEU A 87 1.04 -9.04 -11.42
CA LEU A 87 -0.41 -8.99 -11.30
C LEU A 87 -1.08 -7.99 -12.27
N GLY A 88 -0.31 -7.30 -13.12
CA GLY A 88 -0.80 -6.36 -14.11
C GLY A 88 -0.89 -4.90 -13.65
N TYR A 89 -0.47 -4.62 -12.42
CA TYR A 89 -0.38 -3.25 -11.92
C TYR A 89 0.87 -2.53 -12.43
N LYS A 90 0.83 -1.22 -12.41
CA LYS A 90 1.97 -0.35 -12.70
C LYS A 90 2.50 0.28 -11.41
N THR A 91 3.81 0.43 -11.33
CA THR A 91 4.49 1.07 -10.20
C THR A 91 4.83 2.52 -10.50
N PHE A 92 5.51 3.19 -9.59
CA PHE A 92 5.72 4.64 -9.62
C PHE A 92 7.17 5.03 -9.92
N ASP A 93 7.93 4.18 -10.62
CA ASP A 93 9.34 4.35 -10.96
C ASP A 93 9.65 5.67 -11.73
N LEU A 94 8.66 6.28 -12.33
CA LEU A 94 8.77 7.61 -12.93
C LEU A 94 9.12 8.73 -11.93
N VAL A 95 8.79 8.56 -10.65
CA VAL A 95 8.94 9.59 -9.61
C VAL A 95 9.51 9.06 -8.30
N ILE A 96 9.50 7.75 -8.09
CA ILE A 96 9.99 7.05 -6.90
C ILE A 96 11.18 6.17 -7.28
N ASP A 97 12.27 6.26 -6.52
CA ASP A 97 13.38 5.31 -6.63
C ASP A 97 12.93 3.97 -6.04
N GLU A 98 12.59 3.02 -6.88
CA GLU A 98 12.08 1.70 -6.50
C GLU A 98 13.19 0.64 -6.34
N SER A 99 14.47 1.05 -6.39
CA SER A 99 15.61 0.13 -6.26
C SER A 99 15.68 -0.59 -4.91
N TYR A 100 14.88 -0.18 -3.92
CA TYR A 100 14.75 -0.90 -2.67
C TYR A 100 14.11 -2.28 -2.83
N ASP A 101 13.31 -2.51 -3.87
CA ASP A 101 12.60 -3.77 -4.09
C ASP A 101 13.54 -4.95 -4.36
N ASP A 102 14.73 -4.69 -4.92
CA ASP A 102 15.74 -5.71 -5.22
C ASP A 102 16.67 -6.03 -4.04
N ILE A 103 16.53 -5.35 -2.90
CA ILE A 103 17.42 -5.51 -1.74
C ILE A 103 16.91 -6.63 -0.85
N GLU A 104 17.66 -7.73 -0.74
CA GLU A 104 17.31 -8.88 0.09
C GLU A 104 17.36 -8.55 1.60
N ASP A 105 18.40 -7.82 2.05
CA ASP A 105 18.53 -7.43 3.44
C ASP A 105 17.40 -6.50 3.84
N LYS A 106 16.58 -6.95 4.79
CA LYS A 106 15.39 -6.26 5.25
C LYS A 106 15.67 -4.84 5.76
N GLU A 107 16.69 -4.69 6.59
CA GLU A 107 16.99 -3.42 7.23
C GLU A 107 17.46 -2.39 6.19
N THR A 108 18.37 -2.80 5.33
CA THR A 108 18.85 -1.99 4.20
C THR A 108 17.72 -1.61 3.25
N ARG A 109 16.84 -2.57 2.90
CA ARG A 109 15.67 -2.33 2.06
C ARG A 109 14.75 -1.26 2.67
N TRP A 110 14.46 -1.37 3.97
CA TRP A 110 13.58 -0.41 4.64
C TRP A 110 14.18 0.98 4.71
N HIS A 111 15.48 1.09 5.03
CA HIS A 111 16.17 2.38 4.99
C HIS A 111 16.13 3.01 3.59
N LYS A 112 16.31 2.20 2.56
CA LYS A 112 16.23 2.66 1.17
C LYS A 112 14.82 3.10 0.79
N ALA A 113 13.78 2.37 1.22
CA ALA A 113 12.39 2.75 1.02
C ALA A 113 12.02 4.06 1.75
N LEU A 114 12.53 4.26 2.97
CA LEU A 114 12.40 5.52 3.72
C LEU A 114 13.06 6.70 2.98
N ASP A 115 14.26 6.48 2.44
CA ASP A 115 14.96 7.49 1.63
C ASP A 115 14.15 7.85 0.38
N SER A 116 13.59 6.85 -0.31
CA SER A 116 12.72 7.05 -1.46
C SER A 116 11.45 7.83 -1.11
N MET A 117 10.82 7.52 0.01
CA MET A 117 9.65 8.25 0.52
C MET A 117 10.00 9.70 0.89
N SER A 118 11.16 9.90 1.52
CA SER A 118 11.65 11.22 1.88
C SER A 118 11.90 12.08 0.63
N LYS A 119 12.55 11.53 -0.39
CA LYS A 119 12.77 12.21 -1.68
C LYS A 119 11.47 12.53 -2.40
N LEU A 120 10.49 11.61 -2.35
CA LEU A 120 9.15 11.85 -2.91
C LEU A 120 8.47 13.04 -2.22
N SER A 121 8.58 13.14 -0.89
CA SER A 121 7.95 14.21 -0.11
C SER A 121 8.48 15.62 -0.43
N LEU A 122 9.68 15.72 -1.00
CA LEU A 122 10.30 16.98 -1.40
C LEU A 122 9.90 17.42 -2.82
N GLN A 123 9.25 16.56 -3.59
CA GLN A 123 8.79 16.90 -4.94
C GLN A 123 7.49 17.71 -4.89
N ASP A 124 7.27 18.54 -5.91
CA ASP A 124 5.99 19.24 -6.09
C ASP A 124 4.85 18.22 -6.31
N PRO A 125 3.88 18.13 -5.41
CA PRO A 125 2.80 17.13 -5.50
C PRO A 125 2.00 17.25 -6.79
N LEU A 126 1.75 18.43 -7.29
CA LEU A 126 0.98 18.64 -8.52
C LEU A 126 1.70 18.05 -9.72
N ARG A 127 3.01 18.21 -9.80
CA ARG A 127 3.83 17.60 -10.85
C ARG A 127 3.89 16.09 -10.74
N VAL A 128 4.03 15.57 -9.51
CA VAL A 128 4.00 14.13 -9.25
C VAL A 128 2.67 13.52 -9.72
N TYR A 129 1.55 14.09 -9.32
CA TYR A 129 0.24 13.61 -9.73
C TYR A 129 0.00 13.72 -11.24
N ALA A 130 0.42 14.81 -11.86
CA ALA A 130 0.31 14.96 -13.31
C ALA A 130 1.07 13.86 -14.08
N ARG A 131 2.27 13.50 -13.62
CA ARG A 131 3.07 12.41 -14.22
C ARG A 131 2.50 11.04 -13.94
N LEU A 132 1.93 10.81 -12.76
CA LEU A 132 1.41 9.52 -12.35
C LEU A 132 -0.05 9.28 -12.72
N LYS A 133 -0.78 10.29 -13.17
CA LYS A 133 -2.21 10.18 -13.47
C LYS A 133 -2.56 8.96 -14.32
N PRO A 134 -1.89 8.65 -15.45
CA PRO A 134 -2.22 7.47 -16.26
C PRO A 134 -1.97 6.15 -15.51
N ILE A 135 -0.98 6.10 -14.61
CA ILE A 135 -0.67 4.92 -13.79
C ILE A 135 -1.75 4.72 -12.73
N LEU A 136 -2.14 5.80 -12.04
CA LEU A 136 -3.16 5.76 -10.99
C LEU A 136 -4.53 5.36 -11.53
N GLU A 137 -4.89 5.86 -12.71
CA GLU A 137 -6.12 5.49 -13.42
C GLU A 137 -6.09 4.03 -13.84
N HIS A 138 -5.01 3.59 -14.51
CA HIS A 138 -4.82 2.20 -14.88
C HIS A 138 -4.94 1.25 -13.69
N ASN A 139 -4.26 1.53 -12.59
CA ASN A 139 -4.27 0.66 -11.43
C ASN A 139 -5.67 0.54 -10.80
N LYS A 140 -6.40 1.65 -10.73
CA LYS A 140 -7.78 1.65 -10.24
C LYS A 140 -8.70 0.83 -11.16
N GLU A 141 -8.68 1.07 -12.46
CA GLU A 141 -9.48 0.34 -13.44
C GLU A 141 -9.13 -1.16 -13.43
N HIS A 142 -7.84 -1.49 -13.37
CA HIS A 142 -7.37 -2.87 -13.28
C HIS A 142 -7.86 -3.55 -12.00
N PHE A 143 -7.82 -2.87 -10.86
CA PHE A 143 -8.36 -3.38 -9.60
C PHE A 143 -9.87 -3.63 -9.68
N GLU A 144 -10.63 -2.70 -10.23
CA GLU A 144 -12.10 -2.77 -10.36
C GLU A 144 -12.54 -3.82 -11.38
N SER A 145 -11.73 -4.11 -12.39
CA SER A 145 -12.01 -5.17 -13.39
C SER A 145 -11.93 -6.58 -12.82
N PHE A 146 -11.30 -6.76 -11.67
CA PHE A 146 -11.02 -8.07 -11.06
C PHE A 146 -10.19 -9.05 -11.92
N GLU A 147 -9.61 -8.61 -13.05
CA GLU A 147 -8.78 -9.45 -13.93
C GLU A 147 -7.54 -10.01 -13.21
N TRP A 148 -6.98 -9.24 -12.26
CA TRP A 148 -5.87 -9.67 -11.42
C TRP A 148 -6.16 -10.94 -10.61
N ARG A 149 -7.45 -11.24 -10.31
CA ARG A 149 -7.85 -12.48 -9.62
C ARG A 149 -7.56 -13.74 -10.45
N LYS A 150 -7.50 -13.64 -11.75
CA LYS A 150 -7.16 -14.77 -12.63
C LYS A 150 -5.74 -15.26 -12.38
N SER A 151 -4.81 -14.34 -12.11
CA SER A 151 -3.41 -14.66 -11.81
C SER A 151 -3.25 -15.43 -10.49
N PHE A 152 -4.10 -15.17 -9.49
CA PHE A 152 -4.09 -15.92 -8.22
C PHE A 152 -4.61 -17.35 -8.36
N ARG A 153 -5.56 -17.63 -9.25
CA ARG A 153 -6.09 -18.97 -9.44
C ARG A 153 -5.08 -19.92 -10.06
N HIS A 154 -4.22 -19.42 -10.94
CA HIS A 154 -3.18 -20.24 -11.58
C HIS A 154 -2.02 -20.59 -10.63
N SER A 155 -1.79 -19.84 -9.57
CA SER A 155 -0.74 -20.16 -8.59
C SER A 155 -1.15 -21.23 -7.57
N GLN A 156 -2.44 -21.53 -7.43
CA GLN A 156 -2.92 -22.58 -6.53
C GLN A 156 -2.96 -23.98 -7.17
N ASP A 157 -2.80 -24.08 -8.47
CA ASP A 157 -2.77 -25.36 -9.19
C ASP A 157 -1.41 -26.09 -9.10
N TYR A 158 -0.45 -25.56 -8.33
CA TYR A 158 0.89 -26.12 -8.15
C TYR A 158 1.18 -26.61 -6.71
N VAL A 159 0.14 -26.92 -5.91
CA VAL A 159 0.30 -27.53 -4.59
C VAL A 159 -0.29 -28.95 -4.59
#